data_a4571a29be77f5104319e770b37e3ea6
#
_entry.id   a4571a29be77f5104319e770b37e3ea6
#
_cell.length_a   1.000
_cell.length_b   1.000
_cell.length_c   1.000
_cell.angle_alpha   90.00
_cell.angle_beta   90.00
_cell.angle_gamma   90.00
#
_symmetry.space_group_name_H-M   'P 1'
#
loop_
_entity.id
_entity.type
_entity.pdbx_description
1 polymer ?
#
loop_
_entity_poly.entity_id
_entity_poly.type
_entity_poly.pdbx_seq_one_letter_code
_entity_poly.pdbx_strand_id
1 'polypeptide(L)'
;MALEAAAWPVATPELAGVRRALASDMDVLVPWRLDYEHESLGVPLDQLDAAAARSSLERALARDDVYVLEVQGQLVAMTGFNARVRDVVQVGGVFTPKPLRSRGHARRVVAGSLVDAARSGARRSVLFTDEANHPALACYRRLGYRETGEYGFIFYA
;
A
#
# COMPACT_ATOMS: atom_id res chain seq x y z
N MET A 1 -15.41 -1.72 -0.88
CA MET A 1 -15.35 -1.96 -2.33
C MET A 1 -14.14 -2.81 -2.65
N ALA A 2 -14.31 -3.85 -3.42
CA ALA A 2 -13.25 -4.70 -3.93
C ALA A 2 -12.87 -4.28 -5.35
N LEU A 3 -11.59 -4.17 -5.64
CA LEU A 3 -11.06 -3.80 -6.95
C LEU A 3 -10.01 -4.81 -7.40
N GLU A 4 -9.97 -5.08 -8.71
CA GLU A 4 -8.96 -5.92 -9.35
C GLU A 4 -8.28 -5.15 -10.49
N ALA A 5 -6.96 -5.33 -10.66
CA ALA A 5 -6.22 -4.73 -11.75
C ALA A 5 -6.62 -5.39 -13.07
N ALA A 6 -7.21 -4.60 -13.99
CA ALA A 6 -7.57 -5.04 -15.33
C ALA A 6 -6.36 -5.08 -16.27
N ALA A 7 -5.30 -4.35 -15.95
CA ALA A 7 -4.05 -4.34 -16.68
C ALA A 7 -2.88 -4.26 -15.69
N TRP A 8 -1.77 -4.88 -16.04
CA TRP A 8 -0.58 -4.88 -15.20
C TRP A 8 0.32 -3.69 -15.55
N PRO A 9 0.82 -2.91 -14.57
CA PRO A 9 1.68 -1.78 -14.86
C PRO A 9 3.02 -2.23 -15.45
N VAL A 10 3.55 -1.42 -16.34
CA VAL A 10 4.86 -1.63 -16.97
C VAL A 10 5.89 -0.74 -16.28
N ALA A 11 7.14 -1.22 -16.18
CA ALA A 11 8.23 -0.42 -15.63
C ALA A 11 8.44 0.85 -16.49
N THR A 12 8.47 1.98 -15.82
CA THR A 12 8.74 3.29 -16.42
C THR A 12 9.78 4.04 -15.60
N PRO A 13 10.48 5.05 -16.15
CA PRO A 13 11.44 5.86 -15.39
C PRO A 13 10.83 6.52 -14.14
N GLU A 14 9.54 6.83 -14.15
CA GLU A 14 8.84 7.42 -13.00
C GLU A 14 8.80 6.49 -11.77
N LEU A 15 8.98 5.18 -11.98
CA LEU A 15 8.97 4.17 -10.92
C LEU A 15 10.36 3.86 -10.36
N ALA A 16 11.42 4.49 -10.86
CA ALA A 16 12.81 4.21 -10.49
C ALA A 16 13.10 4.38 -8.99
N GLY A 17 12.35 5.26 -8.29
CA GLY A 17 12.48 5.46 -6.84
C GLY A 17 11.70 4.47 -5.97
N VAL A 18 10.96 3.54 -6.57
CA VAL A 18 10.23 2.50 -5.82
C VAL A 18 11.16 1.34 -5.52
N ARG A 19 11.25 0.97 -4.26
CA ARG A 19 12.06 -0.15 -3.79
C ARG A 19 11.39 -0.89 -2.64
N ARG A 20 11.84 -2.09 -2.36
CA ARG A 20 11.49 -2.77 -1.11
C ARG A 20 12.01 -1.98 0.08
N ALA A 21 11.22 -1.94 1.15
CA ALA A 21 11.63 -1.29 2.38
C ALA A 21 12.74 -2.07 3.07
N LEU A 22 13.58 -1.35 3.82
CA LEU A 22 14.70 -1.88 4.59
C LEU A 22 14.43 -1.70 6.10
N ALA A 23 15.14 -2.44 6.93
CA ALA A 23 15.09 -2.26 8.38
C ALA A 23 15.45 -0.82 8.82
N SER A 24 16.33 -0.16 8.06
CA SER A 24 16.70 1.25 8.29
C SER A 24 15.57 2.25 8.02
N ASP A 25 14.50 1.85 7.32
CA ASP A 25 13.36 2.72 7.05
C ASP A 25 12.33 2.72 8.20
N MET A 26 12.48 1.84 9.19
CA MET A 26 11.49 1.61 10.24
C MET A 26 11.13 2.86 11.04
N ASP A 27 12.07 3.75 11.27
CA ASP A 27 11.83 4.98 12.03
C ASP A 27 10.88 5.95 11.29
N VAL A 28 10.78 5.83 9.97
CA VAL A 28 9.80 6.54 9.14
C VAL A 28 8.52 5.72 9.01
N LEU A 29 8.63 4.41 8.81
CA LEU A 29 7.48 3.56 8.51
C LEU A 29 6.55 3.33 9.70
N VAL A 30 7.08 3.27 10.93
CA VAL A 30 6.24 3.05 12.13
C VAL A 30 5.28 4.22 12.35
N PRO A 31 5.72 5.50 12.39
CA PRO A 31 4.79 6.62 12.43
C PRO A 31 3.76 6.62 11.28
N TRP A 32 4.17 6.33 10.06
CA TRP A 32 3.27 6.25 8.92
C TRP A 32 2.24 5.12 9.04
N ARG A 33 2.62 4.01 9.63
CA ARG A 33 1.70 2.90 9.91
C ARG A 33 0.63 3.31 10.92
N LEU A 34 0.99 4.04 11.98
CA LEU A 34 0.05 4.56 12.95
C LEU A 34 -0.91 5.59 12.33
N ASP A 35 -0.37 6.52 11.54
CA ASP A 35 -1.19 7.48 10.81
C ASP A 35 -2.17 6.79 9.85
N TYR A 36 -1.71 5.76 9.14
CA TYR A 36 -2.55 4.94 8.28
C TYR A 36 -3.68 4.22 9.07
N GLU A 37 -3.36 3.63 10.21
CA GLU A 37 -4.35 2.95 11.06
C GLU A 37 -5.41 3.92 11.56
N HIS A 38 -4.99 5.11 11.95
CA HIS A 38 -5.92 6.15 12.37
C HIS A 38 -6.77 6.69 11.21
N GLU A 39 -6.14 7.10 10.12
CA GLU A 39 -6.81 7.81 9.03
C GLU A 39 -7.63 6.89 8.13
N SER A 40 -7.15 5.67 7.88
CA SER A 40 -7.74 4.76 6.88
C SER A 40 -8.53 3.61 7.50
N LEU A 41 -8.18 3.18 8.71
CA LEU A 41 -8.88 2.10 9.41
C LEU A 41 -9.74 2.61 10.57
N GLY A 42 -9.69 3.92 10.88
CA GLY A 42 -10.50 4.53 11.92
C GLY A 42 -10.09 4.16 13.35
N VAL A 43 -8.85 3.67 13.54
CA VAL A 43 -8.36 3.32 14.89
C VAL A 43 -8.26 4.60 15.73
N PRO A 44 -8.90 4.66 16.91
CA PRO A 44 -8.78 5.81 17.81
C PRO A 44 -7.33 6.07 18.23
N LEU A 45 -6.95 7.33 18.42
CA LEU A 45 -5.56 7.72 18.75
C LEU A 45 -5.04 7.07 20.04
N ASP A 46 -5.92 6.89 21.03
CA ASP A 46 -5.60 6.26 22.33
C ASP A 46 -5.50 4.73 22.26
N GLN A 47 -5.85 4.14 21.10
CA GLN A 47 -5.74 2.70 20.83
C GLN A 47 -4.59 2.36 19.87
N LEU A 48 -3.85 3.36 19.39
CA LEU A 48 -2.69 3.13 18.54
C LEU A 48 -1.55 2.50 19.35
N ASP A 49 -0.96 1.45 18.81
CA ASP A 49 0.13 0.70 19.45
C ASP A 49 1.37 0.67 18.55
N ALA A 50 2.36 1.48 18.90
CA ALA A 50 3.60 1.57 18.13
C ALA A 50 4.42 0.26 18.16
N ALA A 51 4.35 -0.52 19.25
CA ALA A 51 5.05 -1.80 19.33
C ALA A 51 4.38 -2.84 18.41
N ALA A 52 3.04 -2.89 18.39
CA ALA A 52 2.28 -3.74 17.48
C ALA A 52 2.50 -3.34 16.03
N ALA A 53 2.49 -2.04 15.72
CA ALA A 53 2.77 -1.52 14.38
C ALA A 53 4.18 -1.92 13.91
N ARG A 54 5.20 -1.76 14.76
CA ARG A 54 6.59 -2.18 14.50
C ARG A 54 6.66 -3.67 14.22
N SER A 55 6.12 -4.52 15.10
CA SER A 55 6.13 -5.98 14.92
C SER A 55 5.42 -6.42 13.64
N SER A 56 4.32 -5.75 13.28
CA SER A 56 3.61 -6.01 12.03
C SER A 56 4.47 -5.69 10.80
N LEU A 57 5.14 -4.52 10.80
CA LEU A 57 6.04 -4.11 9.74
C LEU A 57 7.25 -5.04 9.63
N GLU A 58 7.88 -5.43 10.75
CA GLU A 58 9.01 -6.37 10.75
C GLU A 58 8.65 -7.69 10.10
N ARG A 59 7.47 -8.25 10.41
CA ARG A 59 6.98 -9.48 9.76
C ARG A 59 6.74 -9.28 8.27
N ALA A 60 6.24 -8.12 7.86
CA ALA A 60 6.01 -7.82 6.46
C ALA A 60 7.33 -7.58 5.69
N LEU A 61 8.31 -6.91 6.31
CA LEU A 61 9.66 -6.75 5.76
C LEU A 61 10.34 -8.10 5.55
N ALA A 62 10.23 -9.02 6.51
CA ALA A 62 10.81 -10.37 6.41
C ALA A 62 10.25 -11.19 5.24
N ARG A 63 9.07 -10.82 4.71
CA ARG A 63 8.45 -11.42 3.52
C ARG A 63 8.65 -10.61 2.24
N ASP A 64 9.44 -9.52 2.28
CA ASP A 64 9.58 -8.57 1.17
C ASP A 64 8.25 -7.96 0.70
N ASP A 65 7.31 -7.78 1.63
CA ASP A 65 5.95 -7.30 1.33
C ASP A 65 5.74 -5.80 1.57
N VAL A 66 6.79 -5.04 1.90
CA VAL A 66 6.69 -3.59 2.11
C VAL A 66 7.53 -2.86 1.07
N TYR A 67 6.94 -1.84 0.46
CA TYR A 67 7.57 -1.01 -0.55
C TYR A 67 7.50 0.46 -0.16
N VAL A 68 8.50 1.20 -0.54
CA VAL A 68 8.60 2.64 -0.36
C VAL A 68 8.92 3.34 -1.68
N LEU A 69 8.49 4.58 -1.78
CA LEU A 69 8.94 5.49 -2.84
C LEU A 69 9.91 6.51 -2.24
N GLU A 70 11.09 6.54 -2.77
CA GLU A 70 12.12 7.52 -2.43
C GLU A 70 12.24 8.57 -3.54
N VAL A 71 12.19 9.83 -3.18
CA VAL A 71 12.36 10.97 -4.08
C VAL A 71 13.37 11.92 -3.48
N GLN A 72 14.46 12.20 -4.21
CA GLN A 72 15.55 13.07 -3.75
C GLN A 72 16.10 12.68 -2.36
N GLY A 73 16.26 11.37 -2.12
CA GLY A 73 16.78 10.84 -0.86
C GLY A 73 15.79 10.84 0.30
N GLN A 74 14.53 11.16 0.07
CA GLN A 74 13.49 11.15 1.10
C GLN A 74 12.38 10.15 0.76
N LEU A 75 11.90 9.41 1.75
CA LEU A 75 10.73 8.58 1.61
C LEU A 75 9.47 9.47 1.54
N VAL A 76 8.60 9.21 0.56
CA VAL A 76 7.42 10.03 0.29
C VAL A 76 6.11 9.24 0.28
N ALA A 77 6.17 7.92 0.14
CA ALA A 77 5.00 7.04 0.20
C ALA A 77 5.41 5.62 0.55
N MET A 78 4.46 4.85 1.08
CA MET A 78 4.60 3.41 1.29
C MET A 78 3.39 2.65 0.76
N THR A 79 3.58 1.37 0.50
CA THR A 79 2.55 0.36 0.27
C THR A 79 3.07 -1.01 0.68
N GLY A 80 2.20 -1.99 0.71
CA GLY A 80 2.60 -3.38 0.94
C GLY A 80 1.63 -4.38 0.33
N PHE A 81 1.93 -5.65 0.56
CA PHE A 81 1.01 -6.73 0.25
C PHE A 81 0.52 -7.36 1.54
N ASN A 82 -0.78 -7.27 1.77
CA ASN A 82 -1.43 -7.91 2.91
C ASN A 82 -1.47 -9.43 2.77
N ALA A 83 -1.51 -9.91 1.52
CA ALA A 83 -1.49 -11.33 1.20
C ALA A 83 -0.84 -11.59 -0.16
N ARG A 84 -0.21 -12.77 -0.27
CA ARG A 84 0.22 -13.37 -1.53
C ARG A 84 -0.31 -14.79 -1.58
N VAL A 85 -1.12 -15.10 -2.57
CA VAL A 85 -1.68 -16.43 -2.76
C VAL A 85 -1.54 -16.81 -4.23
N ARG A 86 -0.70 -17.80 -4.50
CA ARG A 86 -0.34 -18.22 -5.86
C ARG A 86 0.18 -17.03 -6.68
N ASP A 87 -0.55 -16.65 -7.74
CA ASP A 87 -0.23 -15.55 -8.64
C ASP A 87 -1.00 -14.24 -8.33
N VAL A 88 -1.68 -14.19 -7.17
CA VAL A 88 -2.46 -13.04 -6.72
C VAL A 88 -1.76 -12.31 -5.58
N VAL A 89 -1.67 -10.99 -5.65
CA VAL A 89 -1.25 -10.12 -4.55
C VAL A 89 -2.39 -9.21 -4.11
N GLN A 90 -2.53 -9.04 -2.81
CA GLN A 90 -3.49 -8.08 -2.23
C GLN A 90 -2.74 -6.84 -1.77
N VAL A 91 -2.93 -5.74 -2.47
CA VAL A 91 -2.35 -4.43 -2.10
C VAL A 91 -3.03 -3.87 -0.86
N GLY A 92 -2.24 -3.36 0.06
CA GLY A 92 -2.72 -2.70 1.27
C GLY A 92 -1.69 -1.75 1.87
N GLY A 93 -2.05 -1.07 2.96
CA GLY A 93 -1.14 -0.16 3.66
C GLY A 93 -0.63 0.99 2.79
N VAL A 94 -1.42 1.44 1.80
CA VAL A 94 -1.05 2.56 0.93
C VAL A 94 -1.14 3.85 1.73
N PHE A 95 -0.02 4.52 1.92
CA PHE A 95 0.03 5.76 2.68
C PHE A 95 0.98 6.78 2.06
N THR A 96 0.55 8.03 2.07
CA THR A 96 1.35 9.21 1.74
C THR A 96 1.08 10.25 2.82
N PRO A 97 2.10 10.82 3.48
CA PRO A 97 1.93 11.88 4.46
C PRO A 97 1.14 13.06 3.90
N LYS A 98 0.29 13.67 4.71
CA LYS A 98 -0.60 14.77 4.28
C LYS A 98 0.09 15.86 3.45
N PRO A 99 1.28 16.39 3.86
CA PRO A 99 1.95 17.45 3.09
C PRO A 99 2.42 17.01 1.70
N LEU A 100 2.50 15.71 1.44
CA LEU A 100 3.03 15.12 0.20
C LEU A 100 1.92 14.57 -0.71
N ARG A 101 0.66 14.67 -0.31
CA ARG A 101 -0.48 14.17 -1.10
C ARG A 101 -0.72 14.97 -2.38
N SER A 102 -1.52 14.41 -3.27
CA SER A 102 -1.90 15.00 -4.57
C SER A 102 -0.74 15.20 -5.55
N ARG A 103 0.39 14.51 -5.33
CA ARG A 103 1.59 14.53 -6.20
C ARG A 103 1.79 13.22 -6.96
N GLY A 104 0.84 12.29 -6.89
CA GLY A 104 0.92 10.98 -7.56
C GLY A 104 1.80 9.94 -6.87
N HIS A 105 2.31 10.21 -5.67
CA HIS A 105 3.22 9.30 -4.96
C HIS A 105 2.58 7.94 -4.65
N ALA A 106 1.33 7.91 -4.17
CA ALA A 106 0.60 6.67 -3.92
C ALA A 106 0.50 5.80 -5.19
N ARG A 107 0.14 6.42 -6.33
CA ARG A 107 0.09 5.72 -7.63
C ARG A 107 1.43 5.13 -8.02
N ARG A 108 2.51 5.89 -7.86
CA ARG A 108 3.87 5.44 -8.21
C ARG A 108 4.32 4.27 -7.34
N VAL A 109 4.16 4.35 -6.02
CA VAL A 109 4.60 3.27 -5.11
C VAL A 109 3.81 1.99 -5.34
N VAL A 110 2.50 2.06 -5.58
CA VAL A 110 1.68 0.90 -5.92
C VAL A 110 2.09 0.32 -7.28
N ALA A 111 2.23 1.14 -8.32
CA ALA A 111 2.66 0.66 -9.64
C ALA A 111 4.03 -0.04 -9.57
N GLY A 112 5.01 0.55 -8.87
CA GLY A 112 6.34 -0.04 -8.74
C GLY A 112 6.34 -1.35 -7.95
N SER A 113 5.54 -1.46 -6.89
CA SER A 113 5.39 -2.71 -6.14
C SER A 113 4.79 -3.82 -7.02
N LEU A 114 3.82 -3.49 -7.88
CA LEU A 114 3.24 -4.45 -8.81
C LEU A 114 4.23 -4.89 -9.89
N VAL A 115 5.05 -3.97 -10.41
CA VAL A 115 6.11 -4.32 -11.37
C VAL A 115 7.10 -5.32 -10.74
N ASP A 116 7.48 -5.12 -9.49
CA ASP A 116 8.37 -6.07 -8.78
C ASP A 116 7.65 -7.40 -8.50
N ALA A 117 6.39 -7.37 -8.10
CA ALA A 117 5.58 -8.58 -7.90
C ALA A 117 5.42 -9.41 -9.18
N ALA A 118 5.28 -8.76 -10.34
CA ALA A 118 5.21 -9.43 -11.64
C ALA A 118 6.49 -10.23 -11.96
N ARG A 119 7.65 -9.68 -11.60
CA ARG A 119 8.95 -10.38 -11.74
C ARG A 119 9.01 -11.63 -10.87
N SER A 120 8.27 -11.65 -9.77
CA SER A 120 8.15 -12.78 -8.85
C SER A 120 6.96 -13.72 -9.20
N GLY A 121 6.32 -13.54 -10.36
CA GLY A 121 5.27 -14.42 -10.87
C GLY A 121 3.84 -14.00 -10.56
N ALA A 122 3.62 -12.84 -9.93
CA ALA A 122 2.27 -12.33 -9.74
C ALA A 122 1.64 -11.91 -11.09
N ARG A 123 0.37 -12.25 -11.26
CA ARG A 123 -0.41 -11.95 -12.49
C ARG A 123 -1.71 -11.22 -12.21
N ARG A 124 -2.17 -11.24 -10.96
CA ARG A 124 -3.40 -10.60 -10.52
C ARG A 124 -3.15 -9.78 -9.27
N SER A 125 -3.78 -8.63 -9.19
CA SER A 125 -3.73 -7.77 -8.02
C SER A 125 -5.14 -7.35 -7.63
N VAL A 126 -5.45 -7.49 -6.35
CA VAL A 126 -6.69 -7.05 -5.74
C VAL A 126 -6.40 -6.03 -4.64
N LEU A 127 -7.35 -5.20 -4.34
CA LEU A 127 -7.32 -4.31 -3.18
C LEU A 127 -8.74 -4.03 -2.68
N PHE A 128 -8.80 -3.57 -1.44
CA PHE A 128 -10.04 -3.13 -0.81
C PHE A 128 -9.89 -1.68 -0.36
N THR A 129 -10.92 -0.88 -0.54
CA THR A 129 -10.97 0.51 -0.09
C THR A 129 -12.40 0.90 0.26
N ASP A 130 -12.54 1.91 1.12
CA ASP A 130 -13.82 2.50 1.43
C ASP A 130 -14.38 3.24 0.19
N GLU A 131 -15.67 3.13 -0.04
CA GLU A 131 -16.39 3.85 -1.11
C GLU A 131 -16.35 5.37 -0.93
N ALA A 132 -16.28 5.83 0.31
CA ALA A 132 -16.13 7.23 0.63
C ALA A 132 -14.71 7.76 0.39
N ASN A 133 -13.70 6.88 0.19
CA ASN A 133 -12.33 7.29 -0.07
C ASN A 133 -12.12 7.61 -1.57
N HIS A 134 -12.77 8.69 -2.02
CA HIS A 134 -12.72 9.13 -3.42
C HIS A 134 -11.29 9.36 -3.96
N PRO A 135 -10.33 9.94 -3.19
CA PRO A 135 -8.96 10.08 -3.65
C PRO A 135 -8.28 8.74 -3.94
N ALA A 136 -8.47 7.73 -3.08
CA ALA A 136 -7.94 6.39 -3.29
C ALA A 136 -8.58 5.73 -4.51
N LEU A 137 -9.90 5.79 -4.65
CA LEU A 137 -10.61 5.26 -5.82
C LEU A 137 -10.12 5.89 -7.12
N ALA A 138 -9.92 7.21 -7.16
CA ALA A 138 -9.38 7.89 -8.33
C ALA A 138 -7.94 7.43 -8.64
N CYS A 139 -7.13 7.21 -7.62
CA CYS A 139 -5.77 6.68 -7.76
C CYS A 139 -5.79 5.28 -8.38
N TYR A 140 -6.60 4.37 -7.84
CA TYR A 140 -6.64 2.98 -8.29
C TYR A 140 -7.26 2.83 -9.69
N ARG A 141 -8.31 3.60 -10.02
CA ARG A 141 -8.86 3.65 -11.39
C ARG A 141 -7.80 4.08 -12.42
N ARG A 142 -6.95 5.07 -12.07
CA ARG A 142 -5.82 5.50 -12.93
C ARG A 142 -4.72 4.43 -13.07
N LEU A 143 -4.62 3.50 -12.13
CA LEU A 143 -3.74 2.33 -12.22
C LEU A 143 -4.36 1.17 -13.01
N GLY A 144 -5.61 1.33 -13.50
CA GLY A 144 -6.30 0.29 -14.26
C GLY A 144 -7.10 -0.68 -13.40
N TYR A 145 -7.29 -0.40 -12.11
CA TYR A 145 -8.20 -1.20 -11.29
C TYR A 145 -9.66 -0.96 -11.66
N ARG A 146 -10.43 -2.03 -11.64
CA ARG A 146 -11.87 -2.01 -11.84
C ARG A 146 -12.57 -2.60 -10.62
N GLU A 147 -13.76 -2.09 -10.34
CA GLU A 147 -14.62 -2.60 -9.29
C GLU A 147 -15.12 -4.00 -9.65
N THR A 148 -15.00 -4.92 -8.70
CA THR A 148 -15.38 -6.33 -8.88
C THR A 148 -16.44 -6.78 -7.90
N GLY A 149 -16.74 -5.98 -6.86
CA GLY A 149 -17.76 -6.27 -5.88
C GLY A 149 -17.65 -5.44 -4.61
N GLU A 150 -18.52 -5.72 -3.67
CA GLU A 150 -18.51 -5.16 -2.34
C GLU A 150 -17.73 -6.07 -1.38
N TYR A 151 -17.09 -5.47 -0.38
CA TYR A 151 -16.40 -6.16 0.70
C TYR A 151 -16.78 -5.50 2.02
N GLY A 152 -17.08 -6.32 3.02
CA GLY A 152 -17.43 -5.85 4.36
C GLY A 152 -16.69 -6.63 5.44
N PHE A 153 -16.32 -5.96 6.52
CA PHE A 153 -15.84 -6.60 7.73
C PHE A 153 -17.04 -6.85 8.66
N ILE A 154 -17.17 -8.07 9.18
CA ILE A 154 -18.15 -8.41 10.20
C ILE A 154 -17.37 -8.55 11.51
N PHE A 155 -17.66 -7.69 12.47
CA PHE A 155 -17.12 -7.80 13.82
C PHE A 155 -18.15 -8.54 14.68
N TYR A 156 -17.72 -9.65 15.27
CA TYR A 156 -18.51 -10.35 16.27
C TYR A 156 -18.17 -9.75 17.65
N ALA A 157 -19.22 -9.33 18.36
CA ALA A 157 -19.10 -8.87 19.74
C ALA A 157 -19.00 -10.05 20.70
#